data_ad9014bf6d895f846fcd100d407cb464
#
_entry.id   ad9014bf6d895f846fcd100d407cb464
#
_cell.length_a   1.000
_cell.length_b   1.000
_cell.length_c   1.000
_cell.angle_alpha   90.00
_cell.angle_beta   90.00
_cell.angle_gamma   90.00
#
_symmetry.space_group_name_H-M   'P 1'
#
loop_
_entity.id
_entity.type
_entity.pdbx_description
1 polymer ?
#
loop_
_entity_poly.entity_id
_entity_poly.type
_entity_poly.pdbx_seq_one_letter_code
_entity_poly.pdbx_strand_id
1 'polypeptide(L)'
;MIFQTGSIMKYKFAAADMDGTLLNDSNEITPHTVKIIRQAVDKGLIFSICTGRPIQGVSRYQKQLGIQGPVITYNGAMILDSATEKILYRQELASDDARKILEAGIRYDTTMCIWSDNKLYGNQLNDRIHEYSQATKVTPLPIPSIEQLLSQGITKILWYDDVEKIQQIEKELRSAAHFQNVTFCTSKPFYLEFFNSKVSKAAAIDRIGELYGFSPAETIAIGDGFNDLPMIRYAALGAAMSNAPDGVKQYADYVAKHTNNEDGVAEVLEKFVL
;
A
#
# COMPACT_ATOMS: atom_id res chain seq x y z
N MET A 1 31.90 -24.25 27.22
CA MET A 1 31.00 -23.97 26.09
C MET A 1 30.20 -22.74 26.47
N ILE A 2 30.66 -21.58 25.99
CA ILE A 2 30.00 -20.28 26.29
C ILE A 2 28.87 -20.14 25.26
N PHE A 3 27.63 -20.31 25.73
CA PHE A 3 26.48 -19.91 24.90
C PHE A 3 26.54 -18.39 24.74
N GLN A 4 26.89 -17.93 23.55
CA GLN A 4 26.60 -16.54 23.14
C GLN A 4 25.08 -16.38 23.23
N THR A 5 24.61 -15.65 24.25
CA THR A 5 23.26 -15.12 24.29
C THR A 5 23.18 -14.08 23.18
N GLY A 6 22.75 -14.49 21.99
CA GLY A 6 22.40 -13.55 20.94
C GLY A 6 21.39 -12.57 21.52
N SER A 7 21.67 -11.28 21.44
CA SER A 7 20.74 -10.22 21.83
C SER A 7 19.42 -10.47 21.10
N ILE A 8 18.36 -10.74 21.85
CA ILE A 8 17.01 -10.91 21.26
C ILE A 8 16.65 -9.55 20.63
N MET A 9 16.47 -9.54 19.33
CA MET A 9 16.02 -8.33 18.62
C MET A 9 14.67 -7.89 19.18
N LYS A 10 14.57 -6.62 19.55
CA LYS A 10 13.31 -6.01 20.05
C LYS A 10 12.23 -6.02 18.96
N TYR A 11 12.61 -5.72 17.73
CA TYR A 11 11.70 -5.66 16.60
C TYR A 11 11.99 -6.77 15.61
N LYS A 12 10.96 -7.53 15.22
CA LYS A 12 11.04 -8.65 14.26
C LYS A 12 10.59 -8.27 12.86
N PHE A 13 9.77 -7.23 12.75
CA PHE A 13 9.18 -6.81 11.50
C PHE A 13 9.26 -5.30 11.32
N ALA A 14 9.56 -4.87 10.10
CA ALA A 14 9.46 -3.48 9.68
C ALA A 14 8.70 -3.35 8.36
N ALA A 15 7.69 -2.48 8.32
CA ALA A 15 7.00 -2.07 7.10
C ALA A 15 7.37 -0.63 6.78
N ALA A 16 7.72 -0.36 5.53
CA ALA A 16 7.93 1.00 5.03
C ALA A 16 6.98 1.29 3.87
N ASP A 17 6.32 2.45 3.90
CA ASP A 17 5.66 2.97 2.71
C ASP A 17 6.70 3.22 1.60
N MET A 18 6.22 3.42 0.40
CA MET A 18 7.06 3.49 -0.77
C MET A 18 7.25 4.92 -1.26
N ASP A 19 6.16 5.59 -1.60
CA ASP A 19 6.18 6.91 -2.22
C ASP A 19 6.29 8.01 -1.16
N GLY A 20 7.36 8.81 -1.18
CA GLY A 20 7.63 9.81 -0.14
C GLY A 20 8.25 9.24 1.14
N THR A 21 8.51 7.92 1.20
CA THR A 21 9.13 7.24 2.33
C THR A 21 10.37 6.48 1.91
N LEU A 22 10.23 5.32 1.24
CA LEU A 22 11.35 4.49 0.81
C LEU A 22 12.02 5.02 -0.47
N LEU A 23 11.22 5.65 -1.36
CA LEU A 23 11.68 6.23 -2.61
C LEU A 23 11.97 7.71 -2.47
N ASN A 24 13.09 8.14 -3.05
CA ASN A 24 13.37 9.56 -3.24
C ASN A 24 12.51 10.15 -4.38
N ASP A 25 12.58 11.46 -4.60
CA ASP A 25 11.81 12.18 -5.63
C ASP A 25 12.17 11.75 -7.07
N SER A 26 13.32 11.08 -7.25
CA SER A 26 13.70 10.44 -8.52
C SER A 26 13.12 9.03 -8.69
N ASN A 27 12.27 8.58 -7.77
CA ASN A 27 11.72 7.22 -7.72
C ASN A 27 12.80 6.12 -7.61
N GLU A 28 13.81 6.33 -6.78
CA GLU A 28 14.91 5.40 -6.54
C GLU A 28 15.05 5.12 -5.04
N ILE A 29 15.49 3.90 -4.68
CA ILE A 29 16.01 3.59 -3.36
C ILE A 29 17.51 3.86 -3.39
N THR A 30 18.01 4.69 -2.49
CA THR A 30 19.43 5.01 -2.46
C THR A 30 20.28 3.79 -2.11
N PRO A 31 21.54 3.73 -2.56
CA PRO A 31 22.45 2.64 -2.20
C PRO A 31 22.66 2.51 -0.68
N HIS A 32 22.62 3.63 0.05
CA HIS A 32 22.75 3.60 1.51
C HIS A 32 21.54 2.91 2.15
N THR A 33 20.32 3.32 1.82
CA THR A 33 19.09 2.69 2.33
C THR A 33 19.02 1.21 1.98
N VAL A 34 19.40 0.81 0.75
CA VAL A 34 19.50 -0.62 0.36
C VAL A 34 20.44 -1.38 1.29
N LYS A 35 21.64 -0.83 1.55
CA LYS A 35 22.64 -1.44 2.44
C LYS A 35 22.09 -1.63 3.85
N ILE A 36 21.46 -0.60 4.42
CA ILE A 36 20.95 -0.64 5.79
C ILE A 36 19.80 -1.64 5.94
N ILE A 37 18.86 -1.68 4.97
CA ILE A 37 17.79 -2.68 4.96
C ILE A 37 18.36 -4.10 4.93
N ARG A 38 19.35 -4.37 4.06
CA ARG A 38 20.00 -5.69 4.00
C ARG A 38 20.66 -6.06 5.33
N GLN A 39 21.39 -5.14 5.96
CA GLN A 39 22.00 -5.37 7.26
C GLN A 39 20.97 -5.69 8.37
N ALA A 40 19.83 -5.01 8.34
CA ALA A 40 18.73 -5.30 9.26
C ALA A 40 18.13 -6.70 9.02
N VAL A 41 17.95 -7.07 7.74
CA VAL A 41 17.45 -8.41 7.35
C VAL A 41 18.48 -9.51 7.72
N ASP A 42 19.78 -9.27 7.51
CA ASP A 42 20.85 -10.21 7.92
C ASP A 42 20.90 -10.45 9.44
N LYS A 43 20.43 -9.47 10.24
CA LYS A 43 20.22 -9.62 11.68
C LYS A 43 18.93 -10.38 12.05
N GLY A 44 18.06 -10.67 11.08
CA GLY A 44 16.82 -11.42 11.28
C GLY A 44 15.54 -10.59 11.24
N LEU A 45 15.62 -9.29 10.87
CA LEU A 45 14.44 -8.47 10.66
C LEU A 45 13.70 -8.92 9.37
N ILE A 46 12.39 -9.07 9.44
CA ILE A 46 11.55 -9.21 8.26
C ILE A 46 11.21 -7.78 7.78
N PHE A 47 11.64 -7.42 6.57
CA PHE A 47 11.32 -6.13 5.97
C PHE A 47 10.27 -6.25 4.88
N SER A 48 9.26 -5.38 4.89
CA SER A 48 8.17 -5.35 3.91
C SER A 48 8.01 -3.96 3.29
N ILE A 49 7.91 -3.90 1.97
CA ILE A 49 7.34 -2.73 1.30
C ILE A 49 5.83 -2.77 1.53
N CYS A 50 5.24 -1.62 1.90
CA CYS A 50 3.82 -1.49 2.19
C CYS A 50 3.22 -0.30 1.41
N THR A 51 2.57 -0.55 0.27
CA THR A 51 2.20 0.49 -0.70
C THR A 51 0.77 0.38 -1.23
N GLY A 52 0.24 1.50 -1.74
CA GLY A 52 -0.99 1.52 -2.53
C GLY A 52 -0.83 1.03 -3.98
N ARG A 53 0.41 0.84 -4.44
CA ARG A 53 0.71 0.37 -5.81
C ARG A 53 0.35 -1.11 -5.99
N PRO A 54 0.08 -1.56 -7.25
CA PRO A 54 0.03 -2.98 -7.59
C PRO A 54 1.44 -3.58 -7.59
N ILE A 55 1.53 -4.92 -7.57
CA ILE A 55 2.84 -5.63 -7.51
C ILE A 55 3.77 -5.27 -8.67
N GLN A 56 3.23 -5.00 -9.86
CA GLN A 56 4.01 -4.60 -11.03
C GLN A 56 4.77 -3.28 -10.78
N GLY A 57 4.22 -2.39 -9.95
CA GLY A 57 4.87 -1.14 -9.53
C GLY A 57 5.93 -1.34 -8.44
N VAL A 58 6.04 -2.53 -7.84
CA VAL A 58 6.93 -2.84 -6.70
C VAL A 58 8.08 -3.77 -7.09
N SER A 59 7.86 -4.68 -8.03
CA SER A 59 8.77 -5.80 -8.33
C SER A 59 10.23 -5.36 -8.61
N ARG A 60 10.45 -4.23 -9.28
CA ARG A 60 11.80 -3.72 -9.56
C ARG A 60 12.56 -3.35 -8.28
N TYR A 61 11.86 -2.78 -7.30
CA TYR A 61 12.46 -2.33 -6.03
C TYR A 61 12.73 -3.51 -5.10
N GLN A 62 11.84 -4.50 -5.12
CA GLN A 62 12.06 -5.74 -4.40
C GLN A 62 13.32 -6.46 -4.92
N LYS A 63 13.51 -6.48 -6.25
CA LYS A 63 14.74 -7.00 -6.86
C LYS A 63 15.97 -6.16 -6.50
N GLN A 64 15.85 -4.84 -6.45
CA GLN A 64 16.93 -3.93 -6.05
C GLN A 64 17.33 -4.16 -4.59
N LEU A 65 16.37 -4.35 -3.67
CA LEU A 65 16.63 -4.69 -2.28
C LEU A 65 17.32 -6.05 -2.15
N GLY A 66 17.01 -7.01 -3.02
CA GLY A 66 17.60 -8.35 -3.00
C GLY A 66 17.23 -9.16 -1.76
N ILE A 67 16.12 -8.81 -1.10
CA ILE A 67 15.59 -9.48 0.08
C ILE A 67 14.34 -10.30 -0.27
N GLN A 68 14.03 -11.30 0.54
CA GLN A 68 12.82 -12.10 0.43
C GLN A 68 11.90 -11.81 1.61
N GLY A 69 10.59 -11.91 1.37
CA GLY A 69 9.59 -11.68 2.41
C GLY A 69 8.25 -11.20 1.86
N PRO A 70 7.34 -10.86 2.77
CA PRO A 70 6.01 -10.37 2.39
C PRO A 70 6.11 -8.97 1.77
N VAL A 71 5.24 -8.70 0.79
CA VAL A 71 5.05 -7.38 0.18
C VAL A 71 3.57 -7.04 0.28
N ILE A 72 3.27 -5.87 0.82
CA ILE A 72 1.91 -5.36 0.97
C ILE A 72 1.62 -4.41 -0.20
N THR A 73 0.56 -4.70 -0.94
CA THR A 73 0.10 -3.92 -2.11
C THR A 73 -1.35 -3.48 -1.95
N TYR A 74 -1.80 -2.55 -2.79
CA TYR A 74 -3.18 -2.02 -2.78
C TYR A 74 -3.62 -1.51 -1.39
N ASN A 75 -2.72 -0.81 -0.65
CA ASN A 75 -2.96 -0.31 0.71
C ASN A 75 -3.33 -1.40 1.73
N GLY A 76 -2.91 -2.65 1.50
CA GLY A 76 -3.22 -3.77 2.38
C GLY A 76 -4.26 -4.74 1.85
N ALA A 77 -4.84 -4.50 0.67
CA ALA A 77 -5.80 -5.42 0.09
C ALA A 77 -5.16 -6.72 -0.40
N MET A 78 -3.84 -6.74 -0.62
CA MET A 78 -3.13 -7.94 -1.04
C MET A 78 -1.75 -8.03 -0.40
N ILE A 79 -1.38 -9.24 0.01
CA ILE A 79 -0.05 -9.61 0.50
C ILE A 79 0.49 -10.70 -0.42
N LEU A 80 1.70 -10.50 -0.93
CA LEU A 80 2.40 -11.48 -1.76
C LEU A 80 3.72 -11.87 -1.09
N ASP A 81 4.16 -13.08 -1.34
CA ASP A 81 5.52 -13.51 -1.07
C ASP A 81 6.43 -13.11 -2.24
N SER A 82 7.47 -12.34 -1.99
CA SER A 82 8.32 -11.78 -3.04
C SER A 82 9.23 -12.79 -3.72
N ALA A 83 9.48 -13.95 -3.10
CA ALA A 83 10.33 -15.00 -3.67
C ALA A 83 9.56 -15.88 -4.66
N THR A 84 8.30 -16.18 -4.35
CA THR A 84 7.45 -17.11 -5.11
C THR A 84 6.37 -16.42 -5.91
N GLU A 85 6.15 -15.10 -5.68
CA GLU A 85 5.03 -14.30 -6.20
C GLU A 85 3.65 -14.84 -5.80
N LYS A 86 3.61 -15.77 -4.83
CA LYS A 86 2.37 -16.37 -4.33
C LYS A 86 1.59 -15.34 -3.53
N ILE A 87 0.29 -15.25 -3.79
CA ILE A 87 -0.63 -14.45 -2.97
C ILE A 87 -0.82 -15.19 -1.64
N LEU A 88 -0.40 -14.54 -0.53
CA LEU A 88 -0.56 -15.03 0.83
C LEU A 88 -1.91 -14.62 1.42
N TYR A 89 -2.41 -13.46 1.02
CA TYR A 89 -3.68 -12.90 1.46
C TYR A 89 -4.25 -11.97 0.41
N ARG A 90 -5.59 -11.96 0.30
CA ARG A 90 -6.32 -11.04 -0.58
C ARG A 90 -7.65 -10.66 0.07
N GLN A 91 -7.95 -9.38 0.11
CA GLN A 91 -9.22 -8.83 0.56
C GLN A 91 -9.88 -8.08 -0.61
N GLU A 92 -10.97 -8.61 -1.10
CA GLU A 92 -11.71 -8.08 -2.23
C GLU A 92 -12.94 -7.30 -1.76
N LEU A 93 -13.46 -6.46 -2.64
CA LEU A 93 -14.79 -5.88 -2.49
C LEU A 93 -15.85 -7.00 -2.48
N ALA A 94 -16.86 -6.88 -1.64
CA ALA A 94 -18.01 -7.76 -1.71
C ALA A 94 -18.70 -7.60 -3.09
N SER A 95 -19.13 -8.70 -3.70
CA SER A 95 -19.67 -8.70 -5.08
C SER A 95 -20.83 -7.72 -5.26
N ASP A 96 -21.74 -7.62 -4.28
CA ASP A 96 -22.87 -6.69 -4.33
C ASP A 96 -22.42 -5.23 -4.27
N ASP A 97 -21.44 -4.90 -3.42
CA ASP A 97 -20.88 -3.56 -3.33
C ASP A 97 -20.09 -3.21 -4.59
N ALA A 98 -19.27 -4.14 -5.09
CA ALA A 98 -18.53 -3.95 -6.33
C ALA A 98 -19.47 -3.71 -7.52
N ARG A 99 -20.57 -4.47 -7.65
CA ARG A 99 -21.61 -4.25 -8.67
C ARG A 99 -22.18 -2.84 -8.59
N LYS A 100 -22.59 -2.39 -7.40
CA LYS A 100 -23.13 -1.04 -7.19
C LYS A 100 -22.15 0.05 -7.59
N ILE A 101 -20.85 -0.13 -7.29
CA ILE A 101 -19.79 0.81 -7.65
C ILE A 101 -19.63 0.86 -9.18
N LEU A 102 -19.59 -0.29 -9.85
CA LEU A 102 -19.48 -0.37 -11.31
C LEU A 102 -20.69 0.28 -12.01
N GLU A 103 -21.91 -0.04 -11.57
CA GLU A 103 -23.14 0.54 -12.10
C GLU A 103 -23.23 2.06 -11.86
N ALA A 104 -22.77 2.53 -10.68
CA ALA A 104 -22.69 3.94 -10.38
C ALA A 104 -21.66 4.65 -11.27
N GLY A 105 -20.48 4.06 -11.48
CA GLY A 105 -19.46 4.59 -12.38
C GLY A 105 -19.95 4.73 -13.82
N ILE A 106 -20.78 3.79 -14.29
CA ILE A 106 -21.44 3.90 -15.60
C ILE A 106 -22.44 5.06 -15.62
N ARG A 107 -23.29 5.22 -14.57
CA ARG A 107 -24.26 6.33 -14.50
C ARG A 107 -23.60 7.70 -14.43
N TYR A 108 -22.47 7.81 -13.75
CA TYR A 108 -21.68 9.05 -13.68
C TYR A 108 -20.84 9.28 -14.94
N ASP A 109 -20.83 8.33 -15.87
CA ASP A 109 -19.97 8.37 -17.08
C ASP A 109 -18.52 8.73 -16.74
N THR A 110 -17.95 8.02 -15.75
CA THR A 110 -16.56 8.20 -15.32
C THR A 110 -15.66 7.09 -15.86
N THR A 111 -14.38 7.39 -16.07
CA THR A 111 -13.38 6.37 -16.42
C THR A 111 -13.10 5.51 -15.20
N MET A 112 -13.31 4.21 -15.32
CA MET A 112 -13.04 3.24 -14.26
C MET A 112 -11.78 2.44 -14.54
N CYS A 113 -10.85 2.44 -13.59
CA CYS A 113 -9.67 1.57 -13.53
C CYS A 113 -9.95 0.48 -12.51
N ILE A 114 -10.19 -0.76 -12.96
CA ILE A 114 -10.65 -1.86 -12.13
C ILE A 114 -9.52 -2.88 -11.99
N TRP A 115 -9.13 -3.18 -10.77
CA TRP A 115 -8.12 -4.18 -10.46
C TRP A 115 -8.77 -5.49 -10.04
N SER A 116 -8.58 -6.50 -10.87
CA SER A 116 -9.06 -7.88 -10.66
C SER A 116 -7.96 -8.84 -11.07
N ASP A 117 -7.62 -9.79 -10.20
CA ASP A 117 -6.57 -10.79 -10.43
C ASP A 117 -5.22 -10.18 -10.90
N ASN A 118 -4.78 -9.08 -10.26
CA ASN A 118 -3.59 -8.30 -10.63
C ASN A 118 -3.57 -7.76 -12.07
N LYS A 119 -4.73 -7.72 -12.74
CA LYS A 119 -4.90 -7.13 -14.08
C LYS A 119 -5.69 -5.83 -13.96
N LEU A 120 -5.35 -4.88 -14.79
CA LEU A 120 -6.06 -3.61 -14.93
C LEU A 120 -7.12 -3.74 -16.04
N TYR A 121 -8.38 -3.46 -15.69
CA TYR A 121 -9.48 -3.39 -16.66
C TYR A 121 -10.04 -1.97 -16.71
N GLY A 122 -10.50 -1.55 -17.89
CA GLY A 122 -11.14 -0.26 -18.11
C GLY A 122 -12.50 -0.38 -18.78
N ASN A 123 -13.48 0.39 -18.30
CA ASN A 123 -14.78 0.54 -18.98
C ASN A 123 -14.66 1.36 -20.28
N GLN A 124 -13.68 2.25 -20.32
CA GLN A 124 -13.32 3.09 -21.45
C GLN A 124 -11.81 3.04 -21.63
N LEU A 125 -11.32 2.71 -22.83
CA LEU A 125 -9.90 2.74 -23.16
C LEU A 125 -9.52 4.12 -23.73
N ASN A 126 -9.68 5.15 -22.91
CA ASN A 126 -9.44 6.56 -23.25
C ASN A 126 -8.08 7.07 -22.70
N ASP A 127 -7.79 8.36 -22.89
CA ASP A 127 -6.52 8.96 -22.46
C ASP A 127 -6.30 8.86 -20.94
N ARG A 128 -7.36 8.97 -20.12
CA ARG A 128 -7.26 8.87 -18.66
C ARG A 128 -6.77 7.48 -18.19
N ILE A 129 -7.31 6.41 -18.75
CA ILE A 129 -6.84 5.07 -18.38
C ILE A 129 -5.45 4.79 -18.94
N HIS A 130 -5.08 5.36 -20.07
CA HIS A 130 -3.73 5.25 -20.62
C HIS A 130 -2.71 5.99 -19.74
N GLU A 131 -3.04 7.18 -19.23
CA GLU A 131 -2.22 7.91 -18.27
C GLU A 131 -2.03 7.11 -16.97
N TYR A 132 -3.12 6.54 -16.42
CA TYR A 132 -3.05 5.66 -15.27
C TYR A 132 -2.21 4.41 -15.53
N SER A 133 -2.32 3.82 -16.71
CA SER A 133 -1.51 2.70 -17.21
C SER A 133 -0.01 3.03 -17.24
N GLN A 134 0.35 4.22 -17.69
CA GLN A 134 1.76 4.67 -17.69
C GLN A 134 2.32 4.78 -16.26
N ALA A 135 1.52 5.30 -15.32
CA ALA A 135 1.92 5.43 -13.91
C ALA A 135 2.08 4.06 -13.23
N THR A 136 1.19 3.11 -13.52
CA THR A 136 1.21 1.75 -12.93
C THR A 136 2.07 0.75 -13.69
N LYS A 137 2.44 1.07 -14.94
CA LYS A 137 3.15 0.20 -15.89
C LYS A 137 2.41 -1.09 -16.23
N VAL A 138 1.08 -1.03 -16.23
CA VAL A 138 0.20 -2.17 -16.53
C VAL A 138 -0.73 -1.80 -17.67
N THR A 139 -0.70 -2.59 -18.74
CA THR A 139 -1.56 -2.39 -19.92
C THR A 139 -3.02 -2.66 -19.54
N PRO A 140 -3.95 -1.73 -19.78
CA PRO A 140 -5.35 -1.93 -19.48
C PRO A 140 -6.00 -2.89 -20.49
N LEU A 141 -6.90 -3.72 -19.98
CA LEU A 141 -7.74 -4.62 -20.76
C LEU A 141 -9.17 -4.08 -20.80
N PRO A 142 -9.94 -4.34 -21.86
CA PRO A 142 -11.36 -4.04 -21.86
C PRO A 142 -12.08 -4.94 -20.84
N ILE A 143 -13.16 -4.43 -20.24
CA ILE A 143 -14.01 -5.22 -19.34
C ILE A 143 -14.65 -6.38 -20.15
N PRO A 144 -14.46 -7.63 -19.74
CA PRO A 144 -15.06 -8.77 -20.46
C PRO A 144 -16.58 -8.82 -20.23
N SER A 145 -17.01 -8.80 -18.99
CA SER A 145 -18.37 -8.58 -18.48
C SER A 145 -18.29 -8.26 -16.98
N ILE A 146 -19.32 -7.61 -16.44
CA ILE A 146 -19.41 -7.34 -15.00
C ILE A 146 -19.42 -8.64 -14.21
N GLU A 147 -20.21 -9.64 -14.65
CA GLU A 147 -20.32 -10.96 -14.02
C GLU A 147 -18.97 -11.66 -13.94
N GLN A 148 -18.19 -11.61 -15.00
CA GLN A 148 -16.86 -12.23 -15.01
C GLN A 148 -15.91 -11.53 -14.05
N LEU A 149 -15.89 -10.19 -14.01
CA LEU A 149 -15.07 -9.45 -13.04
C LEU A 149 -15.48 -9.77 -11.60
N LEU A 150 -16.78 -9.80 -11.31
CA LEU A 150 -17.29 -10.14 -9.97
C LEU A 150 -16.94 -11.58 -9.57
N SER A 151 -16.97 -12.54 -10.52
CA SER A 151 -16.59 -13.93 -10.24
C SER A 151 -15.09 -14.11 -10.00
N GLN A 152 -14.25 -13.29 -10.61
CA GLN A 152 -12.79 -13.28 -10.41
C GLN A 152 -12.38 -12.59 -9.12
N GLY A 153 -13.27 -11.74 -8.56
CA GLY A 153 -13.02 -10.86 -7.44
C GLY A 153 -12.36 -9.53 -7.85
N ILE A 154 -12.78 -8.46 -7.21
CA ILE A 154 -12.27 -7.10 -7.47
C ILE A 154 -11.54 -6.59 -6.24
N THR A 155 -10.23 -6.35 -6.39
CA THR A 155 -9.37 -5.86 -5.30
C THR A 155 -9.58 -4.37 -5.05
N LYS A 156 -9.70 -3.57 -6.13
CA LYS A 156 -9.83 -2.12 -6.09
C LYS A 156 -10.55 -1.61 -7.33
N ILE A 157 -11.38 -0.60 -7.15
CA ILE A 157 -11.92 0.22 -8.25
C ILE A 157 -11.44 1.66 -8.03
N LEU A 158 -10.96 2.31 -9.09
CA LEU A 158 -10.60 3.71 -9.10
C LEU A 158 -11.40 4.40 -10.21
N TRP A 159 -12.06 5.50 -9.86
CA TRP A 159 -12.68 6.39 -10.83
C TRP A 159 -11.75 7.56 -11.12
N TYR A 160 -11.58 7.86 -12.39
CA TYR A 160 -10.73 8.95 -12.87
C TYR A 160 -11.56 9.90 -13.70
N ASP A 161 -11.69 11.13 -13.22
CA ASP A 161 -12.42 12.18 -13.90
C ASP A 161 -11.85 13.56 -13.56
N ASP A 162 -12.47 14.64 -14.07
CA ASP A 162 -12.12 16.02 -13.73
C ASP A 162 -12.30 16.25 -12.21
N VAL A 163 -11.46 17.14 -11.66
CA VAL A 163 -11.40 17.40 -10.21
C VAL A 163 -12.77 17.78 -9.65
N GLU A 164 -13.46 18.71 -10.31
CA GLU A 164 -14.77 19.20 -9.87
C GLU A 164 -15.82 18.09 -9.89
N LYS A 165 -15.79 17.23 -10.91
CA LYS A 165 -16.71 16.09 -11.03
C LYS A 165 -16.45 15.05 -9.93
N ILE A 166 -15.18 14.72 -9.64
CA ILE A 166 -14.81 13.81 -8.55
C ILE A 166 -15.27 14.35 -7.19
N GLN A 167 -15.06 15.65 -6.92
CA GLN A 167 -15.51 16.29 -5.68
C GLN A 167 -17.03 16.24 -5.51
N GLN A 168 -17.77 16.51 -6.59
CA GLN A 168 -19.23 16.42 -6.56
C GLN A 168 -19.69 14.99 -6.31
N ILE A 169 -19.15 14.00 -7.03
CA ILE A 169 -19.49 12.59 -6.86
C ILE A 169 -19.18 12.12 -5.45
N GLU A 170 -17.99 12.45 -4.91
CA GLU A 170 -17.61 12.08 -3.55
C GLU A 170 -18.61 12.61 -2.52
N LYS A 171 -19.02 13.88 -2.65
CA LYS A 171 -20.02 14.51 -1.77
C LYS A 171 -21.38 13.80 -1.84
N GLU A 172 -21.84 13.44 -3.04
CA GLU A 172 -23.09 12.71 -3.24
C GLU A 172 -23.03 11.31 -2.63
N LEU A 173 -21.94 10.57 -2.85
CA LEU A 173 -21.77 9.23 -2.27
C LEU A 173 -21.70 9.25 -0.75
N ARG A 174 -21.04 10.25 -0.16
CA ARG A 174 -21.00 10.39 1.32
C ARG A 174 -22.36 10.69 1.93
N SER A 175 -23.23 11.40 1.20
CA SER A 175 -24.59 11.72 1.68
C SER A 175 -25.59 10.57 1.48
N ALA A 176 -25.34 9.70 0.52
CA ALA A 176 -26.31 8.68 0.10
C ALA A 176 -26.20 7.32 0.83
N ALA A 177 -25.10 7.06 1.57
CA ALA A 177 -24.85 5.87 2.42
C ALA A 177 -25.22 4.50 1.79
N HIS A 178 -24.75 4.24 0.56
CA HIS A 178 -25.20 3.08 -0.22
C HIS A 178 -24.34 1.82 -0.10
N PHE A 179 -23.14 1.91 0.49
CA PHE A 179 -22.18 0.80 0.59
C PHE A 179 -22.08 0.30 2.03
N GLN A 180 -22.10 -1.02 2.23
CA GLN A 180 -22.04 -1.61 3.57
C GLN A 180 -20.60 -1.86 4.03
N ASN A 181 -19.74 -2.35 3.14
CA ASN A 181 -18.39 -2.77 3.47
C ASN A 181 -17.35 -2.12 2.54
N VAL A 182 -17.54 -0.84 2.23
CA VAL A 182 -16.65 -0.08 1.34
C VAL A 182 -16.11 1.13 2.04
N THR A 183 -14.81 1.32 1.93
CA THR A 183 -14.15 2.60 2.17
C THR A 183 -13.81 3.22 0.82
N PHE A 184 -14.06 4.50 0.68
CA PHE A 184 -13.61 5.25 -0.49
C PHE A 184 -12.95 6.55 -0.08
N CYS A 185 -11.93 6.95 -0.83
CA CYS A 185 -11.16 8.17 -0.59
C CYS A 185 -10.59 8.72 -1.88
N THR A 186 -10.30 10.02 -1.85
CA THR A 186 -9.59 10.72 -2.92
C THR A 186 -8.08 10.61 -2.66
N SER A 187 -7.37 9.83 -3.50
CA SER A 187 -5.91 9.69 -3.41
C SER A 187 -5.15 10.77 -4.18
N LYS A 188 -5.77 11.29 -5.24
CA LYS A 188 -5.40 12.51 -5.97
C LYS A 188 -6.66 13.28 -6.26
N PRO A 189 -6.60 14.60 -6.51
CA PRO A 189 -7.81 15.42 -6.70
C PRO A 189 -8.79 14.88 -7.76
N PHE A 190 -8.27 14.15 -8.75
CA PHE A 190 -9.00 13.56 -9.86
C PHE A 190 -9.21 12.04 -9.75
N TYR A 191 -8.86 11.41 -8.59
CA TYR A 191 -9.03 9.98 -8.33
C TYR A 191 -9.97 9.75 -7.14
N LEU A 192 -10.98 8.89 -7.32
CA LEU A 192 -11.79 8.36 -6.24
C LEU A 192 -11.61 6.84 -6.21
N GLU A 193 -11.04 6.35 -5.12
CA GLU A 193 -10.68 4.94 -4.96
C GLU A 193 -11.63 4.22 -4.00
N PHE A 194 -11.99 3.00 -4.33
CA PHE A 194 -12.91 2.15 -3.56
C PHE A 194 -12.22 0.85 -3.18
N PHE A 195 -12.28 0.49 -1.89
CA PHE A 195 -11.76 -0.78 -1.35
C PHE A 195 -12.74 -1.36 -0.34
N ASN A 196 -12.52 -2.62 0.01
CA ASN A 196 -13.21 -3.20 1.14
C ASN A 196 -12.85 -2.44 2.44
N SER A 197 -13.83 -2.15 3.31
CA SER A 197 -13.64 -1.35 4.54
C SER A 197 -12.69 -1.99 5.56
N LYS A 198 -12.39 -3.29 5.41
CA LYS A 198 -11.41 -4.01 6.24
C LYS A 198 -9.96 -3.82 5.75
N VAL A 199 -9.77 -3.19 4.59
CA VAL A 199 -8.44 -2.96 4.03
C VAL A 199 -7.78 -1.78 4.72
N SER A 200 -6.59 -2.02 5.26
CA SER A 200 -5.65 -0.99 5.69
C SER A 200 -4.25 -1.58 5.73
N LYS A 201 -3.22 -0.73 5.69
CA LYS A 201 -1.83 -1.16 5.87
C LYS A 201 -1.62 -1.86 7.21
N ALA A 202 -2.29 -1.40 8.27
CA ALA A 202 -2.27 -2.04 9.59
C ALA A 202 -2.85 -3.45 9.59
N ALA A 203 -4.02 -3.64 8.99
CA ALA A 203 -4.66 -4.96 8.90
C ALA A 203 -3.81 -5.97 8.12
N ALA A 204 -3.09 -5.50 7.09
CA ALA A 204 -2.15 -6.34 6.36
C ALA A 204 -0.93 -6.72 7.21
N ILE A 205 -0.37 -5.79 7.99
CA ILE A 205 0.74 -6.06 8.91
C ILE A 205 0.30 -7.06 9.99
N ASP A 206 -0.89 -6.89 10.57
CA ASP A 206 -1.47 -7.84 11.53
C ASP A 206 -1.57 -9.24 10.93
N ARG A 207 -2.07 -9.34 9.71
CA ARG A 207 -2.14 -10.62 8.99
C ARG A 207 -0.77 -11.25 8.73
N ILE A 208 0.26 -10.46 8.42
CA ILE A 208 1.63 -10.96 8.31
C ILE A 208 2.13 -11.44 9.68
N GLY A 209 1.80 -10.72 10.77
CA GLY A 209 2.14 -11.11 12.14
C GLY A 209 1.61 -12.50 12.49
N GLU A 210 0.35 -12.80 12.14
CA GLU A 210 -0.23 -14.13 12.29
C GLU A 210 0.52 -15.21 11.49
N LEU A 211 0.95 -14.89 10.26
CA LEU A 211 1.64 -15.84 9.37
C LEU A 211 3.10 -16.08 9.75
N TYR A 212 3.81 -15.06 10.24
CA TYR A 212 5.26 -15.10 10.51
C TYR A 212 5.61 -15.13 11.99
N GLY A 213 4.64 -15.07 12.90
CA GLY A 213 4.85 -15.25 14.34
C GLY A 213 5.46 -14.03 15.03
N PHE A 214 4.98 -12.83 14.74
CA PHE A 214 5.31 -11.61 15.47
C PHE A 214 4.04 -10.84 15.86
N SER A 215 4.17 -9.98 16.85
CA SER A 215 3.10 -9.17 17.42
C SER A 215 3.29 -7.67 17.07
N PRO A 216 2.26 -6.83 17.29
CA PRO A 216 2.42 -5.37 17.18
C PRO A 216 3.57 -4.82 18.01
N ALA A 217 3.85 -5.42 19.19
CA ALA A 217 4.93 -5.03 20.09
C ALA A 217 6.35 -5.22 19.51
N GLU A 218 6.47 -6.00 18.43
CA GLU A 218 7.71 -6.34 17.73
C GLU A 218 7.78 -5.72 16.33
N THR A 219 6.91 -4.71 16.06
CA THR A 219 6.73 -4.12 14.72
C THR A 219 7.21 -2.67 14.68
N ILE A 220 7.87 -2.31 13.58
CA ILE A 220 8.16 -0.95 13.16
C ILE A 220 7.30 -0.64 11.92
N ALA A 221 6.69 0.54 11.86
CA ALA A 221 6.03 1.06 10.67
C ALA A 221 6.57 2.45 10.32
N ILE A 222 6.94 2.66 9.05
CA ILE A 222 7.54 3.91 8.57
C ILE A 222 6.69 4.44 7.41
N GLY A 223 6.26 5.69 7.48
CA GLY A 223 5.41 6.29 6.45
C GLY A 223 5.39 7.81 6.48
N ASP A 224 4.76 8.42 5.49
CA ASP A 224 4.64 9.88 5.38
C ASP A 224 3.21 10.35 5.10
N GLY A 225 2.33 9.47 4.60
CA GLY A 225 0.98 9.82 4.17
C GLY A 225 -0.12 9.54 5.21
N PHE A 226 -1.30 10.11 4.97
CA PHE A 226 -2.48 9.83 5.81
C PHE A 226 -2.96 8.37 5.70
N ASN A 227 -2.69 7.69 4.59
CA ASN A 227 -2.94 6.25 4.42
C ASN A 227 -1.99 5.38 5.25
N ASP A 228 -0.92 5.95 5.82
CA ASP A 228 0.03 5.27 6.70
C ASP A 228 -0.36 5.36 8.17
N LEU A 229 -1.22 6.32 8.54
CA LEU A 229 -1.66 6.51 9.93
C LEU A 229 -2.12 5.21 10.61
N PRO A 230 -2.90 4.34 9.95
CA PRO A 230 -3.28 3.07 10.57
C PRO A 230 -2.08 2.21 10.96
N MET A 231 -1.05 2.07 10.11
CA MET A 231 0.13 1.26 10.44
C MET A 231 1.07 1.95 11.43
N ILE A 232 1.22 3.29 11.35
CA ILE A 232 2.01 4.08 12.30
C ILE A 232 1.45 3.92 13.72
N ARG A 233 0.12 3.97 13.88
CA ARG A 233 -0.54 3.78 15.19
C ARG A 233 -0.58 2.34 15.67
N TYR A 234 -0.51 1.38 14.76
CA TYR A 234 -0.57 -0.05 15.07
C TYR A 234 0.76 -0.58 15.62
N ALA A 235 1.88 -0.13 15.06
CA ALA A 235 3.22 -0.62 15.39
C ALA A 235 3.67 -0.16 16.78
N ALA A 236 4.54 -0.95 17.44
CA ALA A 236 5.18 -0.52 18.68
C ALA A 236 6.17 0.64 18.49
N LEU A 237 6.63 0.84 17.25
CA LEU A 237 7.36 2.03 16.82
C LEU A 237 6.76 2.52 15.51
N GLY A 238 5.88 3.48 15.58
CA GLY A 238 5.40 4.23 14.42
C GLY A 238 6.33 5.40 14.12
N ALA A 239 6.95 5.40 12.96
CA ALA A 239 7.86 6.45 12.52
C ALA A 239 7.25 7.25 11.36
N ALA A 240 7.23 8.56 11.48
CA ALA A 240 6.89 9.48 10.39
C ALA A 240 8.16 10.04 9.75
N MET A 241 8.16 10.15 8.43
CA MET A 241 9.24 10.79 7.69
C MET A 241 9.29 12.31 7.97
N SER A 242 10.46 12.93 7.81
CA SER A 242 10.61 14.40 7.99
C SER A 242 9.74 15.21 7.01
N ASN A 243 9.50 14.70 5.81
CA ASN A 243 8.63 15.29 4.80
C ASN A 243 7.14 15.02 5.01
N ALA A 244 6.75 14.22 6.00
CA ALA A 244 5.35 13.97 6.32
C ALA A 244 4.65 15.27 6.77
N PRO A 245 3.34 15.44 6.48
CA PRO A 245 2.59 16.58 7.02
C PRO A 245 2.42 16.46 8.54
N ASP A 246 2.25 17.60 9.23
CA ASP A 246 2.10 17.64 10.69
C ASP A 246 0.93 16.77 11.19
N GLY A 247 -0.15 16.68 10.38
CA GLY A 247 -1.27 15.81 10.65
C GLY A 247 -0.93 14.31 10.74
N VAL A 248 0.21 13.88 10.18
CA VAL A 248 0.76 12.53 10.31
C VAL A 248 1.77 12.46 11.45
N LYS A 249 2.72 13.42 11.51
CA LYS A 249 3.79 13.46 12.50
C LYS A 249 3.30 13.43 13.95
N GLN A 250 2.19 14.10 14.25
CA GLN A 250 1.62 14.14 15.61
C GLN A 250 1.19 12.78 16.16
N TYR A 251 1.07 11.75 15.32
CA TYR A 251 0.69 10.40 15.73
C TYR A 251 1.84 9.41 15.75
N ALA A 252 3.04 9.84 15.36
CA ALA A 252 4.21 8.99 15.33
C ALA A 252 4.94 9.00 16.67
N ASP A 253 5.49 7.85 17.07
CA ASP A 253 6.39 7.73 18.23
C ASP A 253 7.76 8.34 17.93
N TYR A 254 8.14 8.37 16.67
CA TYR A 254 9.38 8.95 16.17
C TYR A 254 9.16 9.71 14.88
N VAL A 255 9.69 10.91 14.80
CA VAL A 255 9.78 11.66 13.54
C VAL A 255 11.24 11.62 13.08
N ALA A 256 11.48 11.03 11.92
CA ALA A 256 12.81 10.99 11.32
C ALA A 256 13.33 12.42 11.10
N LYS A 257 14.62 12.62 11.28
CA LYS A 257 15.28 13.89 11.01
C LYS A 257 15.45 14.14 9.52
N HIS A 258 15.58 13.03 8.78
CA HIS A 258 15.83 13.01 7.36
C HIS A 258 14.53 12.78 6.57
N THR A 259 14.49 13.36 5.37
CA THR A 259 13.44 13.16 4.39
C THR A 259 13.65 11.85 3.61
N ASN A 260 12.71 11.51 2.72
CA ASN A 260 12.87 10.43 1.74
C ASN A 260 14.08 10.67 0.79
N ASN A 261 14.51 11.92 0.58
CA ASN A 261 15.69 12.27 -0.21
C ASN A 261 17.00 12.14 0.56
N GLU A 262 16.94 11.97 1.88
CA GLU A 262 18.08 11.99 2.80
C GLU A 262 18.19 10.72 3.63
N ASP A 263 17.67 9.58 3.09
CA ASP A 263 17.76 8.27 3.72
C ASP A 263 17.00 8.10 5.06
N GLY A 264 15.85 8.76 5.26
CA GLY A 264 15.11 8.71 6.51
C GLY A 264 14.69 7.30 6.95
N VAL A 265 14.42 6.37 6.01
CA VAL A 265 14.17 4.96 6.36
C VAL A 265 15.42 4.29 6.93
N ALA A 266 16.60 4.57 6.36
CA ALA A 266 17.86 4.07 6.89
C ALA A 266 18.12 4.59 8.30
N GLU A 267 17.90 5.91 8.55
CA GLU A 267 18.00 6.51 9.90
C GLU A 267 17.19 5.75 10.94
N VAL A 268 15.91 5.43 10.62
CA VAL A 268 15.04 4.70 11.55
C VAL A 268 15.60 3.31 11.84
N LEU A 269 16.02 2.58 10.82
CA LEU A 269 16.56 1.22 11.00
C LEU A 269 17.92 1.22 11.72
N GLU A 270 18.81 2.15 11.42
CA GLU A 270 20.09 2.32 12.14
C GLU A 270 19.89 2.59 13.62
N LYS A 271 18.93 3.45 13.95
CA LYS A 271 18.68 3.84 15.33
C LYS A 271 18.02 2.76 16.18
N PHE A 272 17.10 1.95 15.61
CA PHE A 272 16.22 1.09 16.38
C PHE A 272 16.47 -0.41 16.15
N VAL A 273 17.22 -0.79 15.09
CA VAL A 273 17.48 -2.18 14.71
C VAL A 273 18.97 -2.52 14.71
N LEU A 274 19.83 -1.62 14.23
CA LEU A 274 21.28 -1.88 14.07
C LEU A 274 22.09 -1.41 15.25
#